data_dc29f7f22c31ebd47354fdefcee2d1bd
#
_entry.id   dc29f7f22c31ebd47354fdefcee2d1bd
#
_cell.length_a   1.000
_cell.length_b   1.000
_cell.length_c   1.000
_cell.angle_alpha   90.00
_cell.angle_beta   90.00
_cell.angle_gamma   90.00
#
_symmetry.space_group_name_H-M   'P 1'
#
loop_
_entity.id
_entity.type
_entity.pdbx_description
1 polymer ?
#
loop_
_entity_poly.entity_id
_entity_poly.type
_entity_poly.pdbx_seq_one_letter_code
_entity_poly.pdbx_strand_id
1 'polypeptide(L)'
;ENPLADFLDTIVKFRGALPDSATVLPSHKLPFTGLHRRLDELAHHHDDRLAAAWDCCAEPRTVMDVTRALFRPDLDSLQTSLAVSEALAHLNLLVSRDELDRGHRRDGVFEFQRR
;
A
#
# COMPACT_ATOMS: atom_id res chain seq x y z
N GLU A 1 7.39 5.69 -12.30
CA GLU A 1 7.29 6.28 -10.99
C GLU A 1 6.41 5.45 -10.06
N ASN A 2 6.88 5.14 -8.86
CA ASN A 2 6.16 4.31 -7.91
C ASN A 2 6.38 4.80 -6.47
N PRO A 3 5.52 5.70 -5.97
CA PRO A 3 5.67 6.28 -4.64
C PRO A 3 5.68 5.26 -3.50
N LEU A 4 4.92 4.18 -3.60
CA LEU A 4 4.91 3.13 -2.57
C LEU A 4 6.25 2.40 -2.54
N ALA A 5 6.84 2.09 -3.69
CA ALA A 5 8.17 1.48 -3.76
C ALA A 5 9.22 2.39 -3.11
N ASP A 6 9.17 3.70 -3.39
CA ASP A 6 10.07 4.68 -2.79
C ASP A 6 9.90 4.75 -1.27
N PHE A 7 8.67 4.71 -0.79
CA PHE A 7 8.37 4.69 0.64
C PHE A 7 8.94 3.46 1.33
N LEU A 8 8.77 2.28 0.74
CA LEU A 8 9.30 1.02 1.30
C LEU A 8 10.83 1.02 1.30
N ASP A 9 11.46 1.55 0.27
CA ASP A 9 12.91 1.72 0.21
C ASP A 9 13.41 2.67 1.30
N THR A 10 12.65 3.73 1.58
CA THR A 10 12.97 4.68 2.67
C THR A 10 12.92 4.00 4.03
N ILE A 11 11.96 3.11 4.26
CA ILE A 11 11.89 2.31 5.51
C ILE A 11 13.18 1.51 5.69
N VAL A 12 13.64 0.82 4.65
CA VAL A 12 14.87 0.02 4.70
C VAL A 12 16.09 0.91 5.01
N LYS A 13 16.19 2.06 4.34
CA LYS A 13 17.29 3.01 4.54
C LYS A 13 17.32 3.55 5.96
N PHE A 14 16.20 3.97 6.50
CA PHE A 14 16.11 4.52 7.85
C PHE A 14 16.43 3.45 8.89
N ARG A 15 15.95 2.24 8.69
CA ARG A 15 16.24 1.14 9.61
C ARG A 15 17.74 0.82 9.67
N GLY A 16 18.43 0.89 8.54
CA GLY A 16 19.88 0.67 8.46
C GLY A 16 20.73 1.85 8.91
N ALA A 17 20.25 3.08 8.76
CA ALA A 17 21.02 4.30 9.00
C ALA A 17 20.82 4.90 10.40
N LEU A 18 19.66 4.68 11.03
CA LEU A 18 19.31 5.29 12.31
C LEU A 18 19.25 4.26 13.43
N PRO A 19 19.73 4.61 14.65
CA PRO A 19 19.67 3.70 15.79
C PRO A 19 18.24 3.57 16.32
N ASP A 20 17.92 2.42 16.91
CA ASP A 20 16.62 2.18 17.55
C ASP A 20 16.37 3.12 18.73
N SER A 21 17.45 3.61 19.35
CA SER A 21 17.40 4.56 20.48
C SER A 21 17.06 6.00 20.07
N ALA A 22 17.01 6.31 18.77
CA ALA A 22 16.66 7.65 18.31
C ALA A 22 15.26 8.05 18.77
N THR A 23 15.11 9.31 19.21
CA THR A 23 13.80 9.87 19.51
C THR A 23 13.13 10.32 18.23
N VAL A 24 11.91 9.84 17.99
CA VAL A 24 11.11 10.20 16.80
C VAL A 24 10.13 11.30 17.16
N LEU A 25 10.11 12.36 16.36
CA LEU A 25 9.19 13.50 16.51
C LEU A 25 8.17 13.47 15.38
N PRO A 26 7.05 12.76 15.55
CA PRO A 26 6.04 12.69 14.50
C PRO A 26 5.21 13.97 14.39
N SER A 27 4.60 14.20 13.23
CA SER A 27 3.79 15.41 12.99
C SER A 27 2.52 15.47 13.83
N HIS A 28 1.93 14.33 14.19
CA HIS A 28 0.57 14.26 14.75
C HIS A 28 0.44 13.48 16.05
N LYS A 29 1.52 12.91 16.57
CA LYS A 29 1.49 12.07 17.77
C LYS A 29 2.60 12.49 18.73
N LEU A 30 2.61 11.88 19.90
CA LEU A 30 3.66 12.13 20.88
C LEU A 30 5.01 11.59 20.41
N PRO A 31 6.12 12.23 20.80
CA PRO A 31 7.46 11.70 20.57
C PRO A 31 7.59 10.28 21.14
N PHE A 32 8.36 9.45 20.47
CA PHE A 32 8.56 8.05 20.88
C PHE A 32 9.97 7.56 20.55
N THR A 33 10.33 6.43 21.14
CA THR A 33 11.50 5.62 20.80
C THR A 33 11.04 4.28 20.23
N GLY A 34 11.98 3.41 19.83
CA GLY A 34 11.63 2.14 19.20
C GLY A 34 11.36 2.28 17.69
N LEU A 35 12.19 3.09 17.04
CA LEU A 35 12.06 3.37 15.61
C LEU A 35 12.03 2.10 14.76
N HIS A 36 12.92 1.13 15.03
CA HIS A 36 13.00 -0.09 14.23
C HIS A 36 11.73 -0.91 14.29
N ARG A 37 11.13 -1.02 15.48
CA ARG A 37 9.84 -1.70 15.65
C ARG A 37 8.75 -1.01 14.84
N ARG A 38 8.71 0.32 14.87
CA ARG A 38 7.70 1.09 14.11
C ARG A 38 7.91 0.94 12.60
N LEU A 39 9.15 0.95 12.13
CA LEU A 39 9.44 0.72 10.71
C LEU A 39 9.04 -0.70 10.29
N ASP A 40 9.30 -1.69 11.12
CA ASP A 40 8.90 -3.08 10.85
C ASP A 40 7.37 -3.21 10.81
N GLU A 41 6.65 -2.55 11.71
CA GLU A 41 5.18 -2.52 11.71
C GLU A 41 4.63 -1.90 10.43
N LEU A 42 5.21 -0.80 9.97
CA LEU A 42 4.80 -0.14 8.72
C LEU A 42 5.05 -1.04 7.51
N ALA A 43 6.22 -1.65 7.42
CA ALA A 43 6.57 -2.56 6.33
C ALA A 43 5.61 -3.76 6.31
N HIS A 44 5.36 -4.35 7.47
CA HIS A 44 4.47 -5.51 7.60
C HIS A 44 3.02 -5.18 7.22
N HIS A 45 2.54 -4.01 7.62
CA HIS A 45 1.21 -3.52 7.24
C HIS A 45 1.06 -3.42 5.71
N HIS A 46 2.08 -2.92 5.02
CA HIS A 46 2.06 -2.86 3.55
C HIS A 46 2.18 -4.24 2.93
N ASP A 47 2.98 -5.15 3.50
CA ASP A 47 3.06 -6.54 3.03
C ASP A 47 1.70 -7.24 3.11
N ASP A 48 0.97 -7.07 4.21
CA ASP A 48 -0.37 -7.64 4.39
C ASP A 48 -1.34 -7.06 3.35
N ARG A 49 -1.28 -5.76 3.08
CA ARG A 49 -2.09 -5.11 2.06
C ARG A 49 -1.76 -5.59 0.66
N LEU A 50 -0.49 -5.74 0.34
CA LEU A 50 -0.05 -6.28 -0.95
C LEU A 50 -0.56 -7.71 -1.16
N ALA A 51 -0.46 -8.55 -0.14
CA ALA A 51 -0.96 -9.92 -0.20
C ALA A 51 -2.47 -9.97 -0.41
N ALA A 52 -3.22 -9.13 0.32
CA ALA A 52 -4.68 -9.05 0.19
C ALA A 52 -5.10 -8.54 -1.21
N ALA A 53 -4.41 -7.54 -1.75
CA ALA A 53 -4.68 -7.05 -3.10
C ALA A 53 -4.40 -8.12 -4.15
N TRP A 54 -3.29 -8.85 -4.01
CA TRP A 54 -2.97 -9.96 -4.90
C TRP A 54 -4.03 -11.06 -4.84
N ASP A 55 -4.50 -11.42 -3.64
CA ASP A 55 -5.54 -12.43 -3.45
C ASP A 55 -6.86 -12.03 -4.14
N CYS A 56 -7.21 -10.75 -4.13
CA CYS A 56 -8.41 -10.24 -4.80
C CYS A 56 -8.37 -10.42 -6.32
N CYS A 57 -7.20 -10.47 -6.91
CA CYS A 57 -6.99 -10.42 -8.36
C CYS A 57 -6.86 -11.80 -9.02
N ALA A 58 -7.46 -12.83 -8.45
CA ALA A 58 -7.56 -14.15 -9.10
C ALA A 58 -8.31 -14.06 -10.44
N GLU A 59 -9.29 -13.17 -10.50
CA GLU A 59 -10.00 -12.77 -11.70
C GLU A 59 -9.77 -11.28 -11.94
N PRO A 60 -10.06 -10.73 -13.12
CA PRO A 60 -9.91 -9.29 -13.36
C PRO A 60 -10.71 -8.47 -12.36
N ARG A 61 -10.04 -7.50 -11.72
CA ARG A 61 -10.64 -6.60 -10.72
C ARG A 61 -10.27 -5.16 -10.99
N THR A 62 -11.24 -4.27 -10.82
CA THR A 62 -10.98 -2.83 -10.87
C THR A 62 -10.39 -2.33 -9.55
N VAL A 63 -9.86 -1.10 -9.56
CA VAL A 63 -9.40 -0.46 -8.32
C VAL A 63 -10.52 -0.39 -7.28
N MET A 64 -11.76 -0.08 -7.71
CA MET A 64 -12.90 -0.03 -6.80
C MET A 64 -13.22 -1.39 -6.18
N ASP A 65 -13.14 -2.46 -6.97
CA ASP A 65 -13.35 -3.82 -6.45
C ASP A 65 -12.35 -4.14 -5.34
N VAL A 66 -11.08 -3.83 -5.57
CA VAL A 66 -10.01 -4.04 -4.58
C VAL A 66 -10.20 -3.14 -3.36
N THR A 67 -10.58 -1.90 -3.56
CA THR A 67 -10.86 -0.96 -2.46
C THR A 67 -11.97 -1.50 -1.55
N ARG A 68 -13.05 -2.00 -2.13
CA ARG A 68 -14.16 -2.59 -1.35
C ARG A 68 -13.74 -3.84 -0.59
N ALA A 69 -12.81 -4.61 -1.11
CA ALA A 69 -12.29 -5.81 -0.45
C ALA A 69 -11.34 -5.51 0.70
N LEU A 70 -10.54 -4.44 0.59
CA LEU A 70 -9.50 -4.10 1.56
C LEU A 70 -9.95 -3.16 2.67
N PHE A 71 -11.00 -2.38 2.46
CA PHE A 71 -11.44 -1.33 3.37
C PHE A 71 -12.88 -1.55 3.81
N ARG A 72 -13.22 -1.01 4.99
CA ARG A 72 -14.58 -1.08 5.52
C ARG A 72 -15.58 -0.33 4.62
N PRO A 73 -16.88 -0.71 4.61
CA PRO A 73 -17.86 -0.14 3.69
C PRO A 73 -18.39 1.24 4.08
N ASP A 74 -18.19 1.70 5.31
CA ASP A 74 -18.79 2.90 5.88
C ASP A 74 -17.91 4.16 5.80
N LEU A 75 -17.05 4.23 4.77
CA LEU A 75 -16.18 5.38 4.55
C LEU A 75 -16.94 6.55 3.96
N ASP A 76 -16.64 7.77 4.43
CA ASP A 76 -17.11 9.00 3.80
C ASP A 76 -16.38 9.27 2.46
N SER A 77 -16.73 10.36 1.78
CA SER A 77 -16.17 10.68 0.47
C SER A 77 -14.66 10.89 0.49
N LEU A 78 -14.15 11.58 1.51
CA LEU A 78 -12.71 11.81 1.65
C LEU A 78 -11.97 10.51 1.96
N GLN A 79 -12.48 9.74 2.92
CA GLN A 79 -11.91 8.45 3.29
C GLN A 79 -11.91 7.48 2.12
N THR A 80 -12.98 7.44 1.33
CA THR A 80 -13.07 6.63 0.12
C THR A 80 -12.01 7.03 -0.89
N SER A 81 -11.82 8.32 -1.11
CA SER A 81 -10.79 8.83 -2.03
C SER A 81 -9.39 8.40 -1.60
N LEU A 82 -9.09 8.51 -0.30
CA LEU A 82 -7.81 8.07 0.25
C LEU A 82 -7.62 6.54 0.13
N ALA A 83 -8.68 5.78 0.40
CA ALA A 83 -8.66 4.32 0.27
C ALA A 83 -8.42 3.87 -1.17
N VAL A 84 -9.06 4.51 -2.14
CA VAL A 84 -8.85 4.23 -3.57
C VAL A 84 -7.40 4.51 -3.97
N SER A 85 -6.85 5.63 -3.53
CA SER A 85 -5.46 6.00 -3.80
C SER A 85 -4.49 4.96 -3.23
N GLU A 86 -4.76 4.49 -2.02
CA GLU A 86 -3.93 3.48 -1.36
C GLU A 86 -4.03 2.12 -2.06
N ALA A 87 -5.24 1.70 -2.44
CA ALA A 87 -5.43 0.48 -3.21
C ALA A 87 -4.70 0.54 -4.56
N LEU A 88 -4.80 1.68 -5.26
CA LEU A 88 -4.11 1.87 -6.54
C LEU A 88 -2.60 1.81 -6.38
N ALA A 89 -2.04 2.43 -5.33
CA ALA A 89 -0.60 2.39 -5.07
C ALA A 89 -0.11 0.95 -4.87
N HIS A 90 -0.85 0.12 -4.14
CA HIS A 90 -0.50 -1.28 -3.94
C HIS A 90 -0.61 -2.10 -5.24
N LEU A 91 -1.67 -1.90 -6.01
CA LEU A 91 -1.84 -2.55 -7.31
C LEU A 91 -0.72 -2.19 -8.29
N ASN A 92 -0.35 -0.91 -8.35
CA ASN A 92 0.74 -0.45 -9.21
C ASN A 92 2.09 -1.03 -8.80
N LEU A 93 2.33 -1.18 -7.51
CA LEU A 93 3.55 -1.84 -7.03
C LEU A 93 3.60 -3.30 -7.49
N LEU A 94 2.50 -4.03 -7.35
CA LEU A 94 2.42 -5.42 -7.81
C LEU A 94 2.60 -5.55 -9.33
N VAL A 95 2.07 -4.60 -10.11
CA VAL A 95 2.32 -4.56 -11.56
C VAL A 95 3.81 -4.32 -11.84
N SER A 96 4.45 -3.40 -11.13
CA SER A 96 5.88 -3.12 -11.29
C SER A 96 6.77 -4.31 -10.92
N ARG A 97 6.28 -5.19 -10.05
CA ARG A 97 6.97 -6.43 -9.66
C ARG A 97 6.63 -7.64 -10.55
N ASP A 98 5.88 -7.43 -11.61
CA ASP A 98 5.41 -8.48 -12.52
C ASP A 98 4.52 -9.55 -11.84
N GLU A 99 3.86 -9.19 -10.74
CA GLU A 99 2.96 -10.08 -10.02
C GLU A 99 1.50 -9.93 -10.47
N LEU A 100 1.16 -8.78 -11.06
CA LEU A 100 -0.13 -8.53 -11.68
C LEU A 100 0.05 -7.99 -13.08
N ASP A 101 -0.91 -8.31 -13.95
CA ASP A 101 -1.08 -7.65 -15.25
C ASP A 101 -2.18 -6.59 -15.13
N ARG A 102 -1.98 -5.47 -15.83
CA ARG A 102 -2.97 -4.42 -15.97
C ARG A 102 -3.49 -4.36 -17.40
N GLY A 103 -4.81 -4.51 -17.54
CA GLY A 103 -5.50 -4.32 -18.80
C GLY A 103 -6.64 -3.33 -18.64
N HIS A 104 -7.49 -3.22 -19.65
CA HIS A 104 -8.71 -2.42 -19.53
C HIS A 104 -9.91 -3.12 -20.12
N ARG A 105 -11.06 -2.80 -19.54
CA ARG A 105 -12.37 -3.18 -20.10
C ARG A 105 -12.67 -2.34 -21.34
N ARG A 106 -13.74 -2.71 -22.04
CA ARG A 106 -14.22 -1.99 -23.23
C ARG A 106 -14.55 -0.53 -22.95
N ASP A 107 -14.97 -0.21 -21.71
CA ASP A 107 -15.27 1.16 -21.28
C ASP A 107 -14.05 1.96 -20.87
N GLY A 108 -12.85 1.39 -20.97
CA GLY A 108 -11.58 2.06 -20.62
C GLY A 108 -11.18 1.96 -19.15
N VAL A 109 -11.98 1.33 -18.29
CA VAL A 109 -11.64 1.14 -16.89
C VAL A 109 -10.54 0.09 -16.75
N PHE A 110 -9.48 0.42 -16.02
CA PHE A 110 -8.38 -0.52 -15.77
C PHE A 110 -8.82 -1.70 -14.91
N GLU A 111 -8.32 -2.87 -15.27
CA GLU A 111 -8.48 -4.09 -14.50
C GLU A 111 -7.12 -4.71 -14.21
N PHE A 112 -7.02 -5.36 -13.06
CA PHE A 112 -5.81 -6.00 -12.58
C PHE A 112 -6.08 -7.49 -12.37
N GLN A 113 -5.15 -8.33 -12.76
CA GLN A 113 -5.27 -9.77 -12.65
C GLN A 113 -3.91 -10.40 -12.37
N ARG A 114 -3.88 -11.47 -11.60
CA ARG A 114 -2.65 -12.25 -11.37
C ARG A 114 -2.03 -12.73 -12.67
N ARG A 115 -0.76 -12.73 -12.71
CA ARG A 115 0.01 -13.34 -13.77
C ARG A 115 0.02 -14.85 -13.72
#